data_d52d6caf0f200beba627324eb8e1c053
#
_entry.id   d52d6caf0f200beba627324eb8e1c053
#
_cell.length_a   1.000
_cell.length_b   1.000
_cell.length_c   1.000
_cell.angle_alpha   90.00
_cell.angle_beta   90.00
_cell.angle_gamma   90.00
#
_symmetry.space_group_name_H-M   'P 1'
#
loop_
_entity.id
_entity.type
_entity.pdbx_description
1 polymer ?
#
loop_
_entity_poly.entity_id
_entity_poly.type
_entity_poly.pdbx_seq_one_letter_code
_entity_poly.pdbx_strand_id
1 'polypeptide(L)'
;MAIIQNLYTGNGSTVLFSFSFPYLEEDHIFVSLNGTLTTAFTFPNANTVQFNTAPAVGVAIRIFRETPLDQPEAVIFAGSAIRASDLNRNNNQLLYVAQESNFEAESATTTANTALVNSTTAISTANGAVSTANTASANASAAVSTANTASSNASAAVSTANTASSTASAAVITANTAAA
;
A
#
# COMPACT_ATOMS: atom_id res chain seq x y z
N MET A 1 19.06 18.17 -2.79
CA MET A 1 19.14 16.91 -3.54
C MET A 1 19.43 17.23 -5.01
N ALA A 2 20.29 16.49 -5.68
CA ALA A 2 20.50 16.67 -7.13
C ALA A 2 19.26 16.19 -7.90
N ILE A 3 18.90 16.90 -8.95
CA ILE A 3 17.83 16.46 -9.86
C ILE A 3 18.45 15.42 -10.80
N ILE A 4 17.91 14.20 -10.80
CA ILE A 4 18.33 13.11 -11.69
C ILE A 4 17.19 12.63 -12.59
N GLN A 5 16.01 13.17 -12.43
CA GLN A 5 14.82 12.83 -13.20
C GLN A 5 13.85 14.00 -13.30
N ASN A 6 13.03 14.01 -14.36
CA ASN A 6 11.87 14.86 -14.50
C ASN A 6 10.62 13.98 -14.72
N LEU A 7 9.52 14.35 -14.09
CA LEU A 7 8.26 13.63 -14.13
C LEU A 7 7.17 14.47 -14.79
N TYR A 8 6.38 13.85 -15.66
CA TYR A 8 5.28 14.49 -16.39
C TYR A 8 4.07 13.56 -16.45
N THR A 9 2.95 14.11 -16.84
CA THR A 9 1.73 13.35 -17.15
C THR A 9 1.32 13.65 -18.59
N GLY A 10 1.10 12.60 -19.37
CA GLY A 10 0.62 12.69 -20.74
C GLY A 10 -0.75 13.38 -20.81
N ASN A 11 -0.96 14.17 -21.84
CA ASN A 11 -2.23 14.88 -22.13
C ASN A 11 -2.82 14.52 -23.50
N GLY A 12 -2.23 13.55 -24.21
CA GLY A 12 -2.69 13.07 -25.51
C GLY A 12 -2.34 13.97 -26.69
N SER A 13 -1.66 15.11 -26.48
CA SER A 13 -1.32 16.07 -27.52
C SER A 13 0.13 16.55 -27.51
N THR A 14 0.74 16.67 -26.34
CA THR A 14 2.12 17.13 -26.19
C THR A 14 3.10 16.00 -26.51
N VAL A 15 4.10 16.29 -27.34
CA VAL A 15 5.18 15.35 -27.69
C VAL A 15 6.54 15.80 -27.16
N LEU A 16 6.71 17.07 -26.77
CA LEU A 16 7.98 17.65 -26.32
C LEU A 16 7.99 17.76 -24.79
N PHE A 17 9.01 17.18 -24.16
CA PHE A 17 9.20 17.21 -22.72
C PHE A 17 10.66 17.56 -22.39
N SER A 18 10.86 18.66 -21.68
CA SER A 18 12.19 19.12 -21.30
C SER A 18 12.66 18.44 -20.02
N PHE A 19 13.98 18.29 -19.84
CA PHE A 19 14.57 17.85 -18.59
C PHE A 19 15.71 18.80 -18.17
N SER A 20 16.06 18.82 -16.89
CA SER A 20 16.94 19.83 -16.31
C SER A 20 18.20 19.26 -15.65
N PHE A 21 18.34 17.95 -15.59
CA PHE A 21 19.52 17.32 -15.02
C PHE A 21 20.66 17.21 -16.05
N PRO A 22 21.94 17.36 -15.63
CA PRO A 22 23.09 17.15 -16.50
C PRO A 22 23.32 15.64 -16.76
N TYR A 23 23.95 15.33 -17.88
CA TYR A 23 24.32 13.98 -18.28
C TYR A 23 25.66 14.03 -19.06
N LEU A 24 26.27 12.86 -19.32
CA LEU A 24 27.52 12.77 -20.07
C LEU A 24 27.26 12.46 -21.54
N GLU A 25 26.39 11.47 -21.80
CA GLU A 25 26.03 11.03 -23.15
C GLU A 25 24.49 10.85 -23.25
N GLU A 26 23.94 11.00 -24.46
CA GLU A 26 22.49 10.89 -24.70
C GLU A 26 21.95 9.47 -24.41
N ASP A 27 22.77 8.44 -24.56
CA ASP A 27 22.43 7.06 -24.24
C ASP A 27 22.33 6.77 -22.74
N HIS A 28 22.77 7.70 -21.88
CA HIS A 28 22.53 7.68 -20.44
C HIS A 28 21.15 8.21 -20.05
N ILE A 29 20.35 8.69 -21.01
CA ILE A 29 18.99 9.19 -20.77
C ILE A 29 17.96 8.12 -21.11
N PHE A 30 17.19 7.76 -20.12
CA PHE A 30 16.11 6.78 -20.23
C PHE A 30 14.76 7.46 -20.08
N VAL A 31 13.77 6.88 -20.76
CA VAL A 31 12.38 7.32 -20.68
C VAL A 31 11.50 6.13 -20.39
N SER A 32 10.58 6.28 -19.43
CA SER A 32 9.55 5.29 -19.16
C SER A 32 8.14 5.87 -19.21
N LEU A 33 7.20 5.05 -19.66
CA LEU A 33 5.76 5.33 -19.69
C LEU A 33 5.07 4.33 -18.75
N ASN A 34 4.41 4.82 -17.70
CA ASN A 34 3.83 3.99 -16.65
C ASN A 34 4.82 2.95 -16.07
N GLY A 35 6.10 3.33 -15.94
CA GLY A 35 7.18 2.48 -15.43
C GLY A 35 7.80 1.54 -16.47
N THR A 36 7.28 1.44 -17.70
CA THR A 36 7.86 0.62 -18.78
C THR A 36 8.78 1.47 -19.64
N LEU A 37 10.03 1.02 -19.83
CA LEU A 37 11.00 1.71 -20.68
C LEU A 37 10.51 1.78 -22.14
N THR A 38 10.81 2.90 -22.81
CA THR A 38 10.50 3.11 -24.22
C THR A 38 11.70 3.74 -24.93
N THR A 39 11.86 3.40 -26.19
CA THR A 39 12.83 4.02 -27.11
C THR A 39 12.14 4.80 -28.22
N ALA A 40 10.80 4.98 -28.15
CA ALA A 40 9.99 5.65 -29.18
C ALA A 40 10.07 7.19 -29.06
N PHE A 41 11.27 7.72 -28.94
CA PHE A 41 11.56 9.15 -28.84
C PHE A 41 12.88 9.52 -29.51
N THR A 42 13.10 10.81 -29.68
CA THR A 42 14.35 11.41 -30.19
C THR A 42 14.73 12.62 -29.35
N PHE A 43 15.94 13.13 -29.52
CA PHE A 43 16.43 14.38 -28.89
C PHE A 43 16.47 15.50 -29.92
N PRO A 44 15.49 16.44 -29.99
CA PRO A 44 15.55 17.61 -30.87
C PRO A 44 16.59 18.62 -30.41
N ASN A 45 16.98 18.58 -29.15
CA ASN A 45 18.08 19.35 -28.54
C ASN A 45 18.59 18.65 -27.28
N ALA A 46 19.66 19.14 -26.67
CA ALA A 46 20.37 18.50 -25.57
C ALA A 46 19.54 18.29 -24.29
N ASN A 47 18.39 18.91 -24.12
CA ASN A 47 17.61 18.83 -22.89
C ASN A 47 16.09 18.63 -23.12
N THR A 48 15.71 18.07 -24.26
CA THR A 48 14.32 17.82 -24.60
C THR A 48 14.17 16.47 -25.27
N VAL A 49 13.22 15.68 -24.78
CA VAL A 49 12.75 14.45 -25.41
C VAL A 49 11.54 14.76 -26.28
N GLN A 50 11.53 14.24 -27.50
CA GLN A 50 10.40 14.31 -28.44
C GLN A 50 9.89 12.90 -28.70
N PHE A 51 8.66 12.60 -28.25
CA PHE A 51 8.00 11.35 -28.58
C PHE A 51 7.53 11.30 -30.03
N ASN A 52 7.59 10.12 -30.65
CA ASN A 52 7.04 9.87 -31.98
C ASN A 52 5.50 10.02 -32.00
N THR A 53 4.85 9.70 -30.90
CA THR A 53 3.40 9.84 -30.70
C THR A 53 3.17 10.41 -29.31
N ALA A 54 2.23 11.36 -29.18
CA ALA A 54 1.93 11.97 -27.90
C ALA A 54 1.46 10.93 -26.87
N PRO A 55 2.07 10.86 -25.68
CA PRO A 55 1.61 9.98 -24.61
C PRO A 55 0.16 10.28 -24.24
N ALA A 56 -0.66 9.24 -24.10
CA ALA A 56 -2.09 9.35 -23.81
C ALA A 56 -2.36 10.10 -22.49
N VAL A 57 -3.57 10.62 -22.35
CA VAL A 57 -4.01 11.31 -21.12
C VAL A 57 -3.84 10.39 -19.90
N GLY A 58 -3.18 10.90 -18.86
CA GLY A 58 -2.97 10.19 -17.61
C GLY A 58 -1.75 9.25 -17.57
N VAL A 59 -1.05 9.05 -18.69
CA VAL A 59 0.20 8.27 -18.72
C VAL A 59 1.27 8.98 -17.91
N ALA A 60 1.85 8.31 -16.91
CA ALA A 60 3.00 8.80 -16.18
C ALA A 60 4.26 8.70 -17.05
N ILE A 61 4.95 9.82 -17.23
CA ILE A 61 6.18 9.93 -18.03
C ILE A 61 7.32 10.23 -17.07
N ARG A 62 8.38 9.42 -17.11
CA ARG A 62 9.61 9.65 -16.36
C ARG A 62 10.77 9.75 -17.36
N ILE A 63 11.49 10.86 -17.33
CA ILE A 63 12.76 11.07 -18.04
C ILE A 63 13.83 11.08 -16.96
N PHE A 64 14.83 10.22 -17.05
CA PHE A 64 15.82 10.06 -16.00
C PHE A 64 17.17 9.67 -16.57
N ARG A 65 18.21 9.90 -15.78
CA ARG A 65 19.58 9.50 -16.10
C ARG A 65 19.91 8.20 -15.37
N GLU A 66 20.62 7.33 -16.08
CA GLU A 66 21.28 6.16 -15.53
C GLU A 66 22.70 6.11 -16.12
N THR A 67 23.70 6.42 -15.31
CA THR A 67 25.09 6.56 -15.74
C THR A 67 25.78 5.19 -15.62
N PRO A 68 26.33 4.62 -16.72
CA PRO A 68 27.04 3.34 -16.66
C PRO A 68 28.32 3.44 -15.84
N LEU A 69 28.70 2.34 -15.18
CA LEU A 69 29.88 2.24 -14.31
C LEU A 69 30.78 1.06 -14.68
N ASP A 70 30.55 0.41 -15.79
CA ASP A 70 31.31 -0.75 -16.28
C ASP A 70 32.71 -0.36 -16.78
N GLN A 71 32.90 0.88 -17.23
CA GLN A 71 34.18 1.43 -17.63
C GLN A 71 34.22 2.96 -17.41
N PRO A 72 35.45 3.55 -17.26
CA PRO A 72 35.58 4.99 -17.19
C PRO A 72 35.15 5.68 -18.49
N GLU A 73 34.51 6.85 -18.38
CA GLU A 73 34.14 7.70 -19.53
C GLU A 73 35.32 8.13 -20.39
N ALA A 74 36.48 8.31 -19.76
CA ALA A 74 37.74 8.62 -20.45
C ALA A 74 38.83 7.66 -19.99
N VAL A 75 39.43 6.93 -20.94
CA VAL A 75 40.54 6.03 -20.67
C VAL A 75 41.87 6.78 -20.89
N ILE A 76 42.70 6.80 -19.84
CA ILE A 76 44.02 7.45 -19.87
C ILE A 76 45.09 6.39 -20.02
N PHE A 77 45.82 6.41 -21.14
CA PHE A 77 46.89 5.47 -21.41
C PHE A 77 48.23 5.95 -20.88
N ALA A 78 49.14 5.03 -20.57
CA ALA A 78 50.51 5.37 -20.17
C ALA A 78 51.22 6.15 -21.27
N GLY A 79 51.80 7.30 -20.92
CA GLY A 79 52.50 8.20 -21.86
C GLY A 79 51.57 9.19 -22.63
N SER A 80 50.27 9.13 -22.44
CA SER A 80 49.39 10.16 -22.98
C SER A 80 49.34 11.41 -22.09
N ALA A 81 49.07 12.57 -22.71
CA ALA A 81 48.82 13.79 -21.96
C ALA A 81 47.47 13.69 -21.25
N ILE A 82 47.45 13.95 -19.95
CA ILE A 82 46.21 14.03 -19.17
C ILE A 82 45.52 15.37 -19.45
N ARG A 83 44.32 15.37 -19.94
CA ARG A 83 43.51 16.58 -20.17
C ARG A 83 42.56 16.81 -19.00
N ALA A 84 42.32 18.07 -18.66
CA ALA A 84 41.34 18.42 -17.63
C ALA A 84 39.91 17.94 -17.99
N SER A 85 39.56 17.90 -19.29
CA SER A 85 38.29 17.34 -19.77
C SER A 85 38.11 15.88 -19.41
N ASP A 86 39.16 15.07 -19.55
CA ASP A 86 39.11 13.62 -19.33
C ASP A 86 38.93 13.32 -17.81
N LEU A 87 39.66 14.08 -16.98
CA LEU A 87 39.48 14.00 -15.53
C LEU A 87 38.09 14.46 -15.09
N ASN A 88 37.58 15.55 -15.68
CA ASN A 88 36.24 16.05 -15.35
C ASN A 88 35.14 15.07 -15.78
N ARG A 89 35.28 14.42 -16.96
CA ARG A 89 34.31 13.39 -17.39
C ARG A 89 34.28 12.22 -16.41
N ASN A 90 35.43 11.68 -16.01
CA ASN A 90 35.49 10.59 -15.04
C ASN A 90 34.96 11.01 -13.65
N ASN A 91 35.28 12.23 -13.20
CA ASN A 91 34.75 12.75 -11.94
C ASN A 91 33.23 12.96 -11.99
N ASN A 92 32.70 13.46 -13.12
CA ASN A 92 31.27 13.63 -13.31
C ASN A 92 30.55 12.29 -13.38
N GLN A 93 31.15 11.25 -14.00
CA GLN A 93 30.61 9.89 -13.99
C GLN A 93 30.40 9.40 -12.55
N LEU A 94 31.45 9.47 -11.73
CA LEU A 94 31.37 9.06 -10.32
C LEU A 94 30.35 9.90 -9.53
N LEU A 95 30.31 11.22 -9.75
CA LEU A 95 29.36 12.12 -9.12
C LEU A 95 27.90 11.74 -9.49
N TYR A 96 27.67 11.45 -10.77
CA TYR A 96 26.34 11.14 -11.27
C TYR A 96 25.84 9.79 -10.74
N VAL A 97 26.68 8.77 -10.76
CA VAL A 97 26.37 7.47 -10.15
C VAL A 97 26.09 7.61 -8.65
N ALA A 98 26.89 8.42 -7.92
CA ALA A 98 26.63 8.66 -6.50
C ALA A 98 25.28 9.38 -6.25
N GLN A 99 24.89 10.33 -7.12
CA GLN A 99 23.59 11.01 -7.05
C GLN A 99 22.43 10.04 -7.31
N GLU A 100 22.57 9.16 -8.29
CA GLU A 100 21.59 8.14 -8.66
C GLU A 100 21.41 7.12 -7.51
N SER A 101 22.51 6.58 -6.99
CA SER A 101 22.49 5.65 -5.86
C SER A 101 21.86 6.27 -4.61
N ASN A 102 22.14 7.55 -4.33
CA ASN A 102 21.55 8.25 -3.20
C ASN A 102 20.02 8.44 -3.37
N PHE A 103 19.59 8.80 -4.58
CA PHE A 103 18.17 8.90 -4.91
C PHE A 103 17.43 7.55 -4.76
N GLU A 104 18.03 6.46 -5.24
CA GLU A 104 17.46 5.12 -5.10
C GLU A 104 17.37 4.68 -3.64
N ALA A 105 18.40 4.95 -2.83
CA ALA A 105 18.41 4.65 -1.41
C ALA A 105 17.32 5.42 -0.64
N GLU A 106 17.12 6.71 -0.96
CA GLU A 106 16.05 7.52 -0.36
C GLU A 106 14.66 7.04 -0.79
N SER A 107 14.49 6.69 -2.07
CA SER A 107 13.25 6.13 -2.61
C SER A 107 12.91 4.79 -1.94
N ALA A 108 13.88 3.90 -1.80
CA ALA A 108 13.74 2.62 -1.11
C ALA A 108 13.35 2.81 0.36
N THR A 109 14.01 3.76 1.05
CA THR A 109 13.71 4.10 2.45
C THR A 109 12.28 4.62 2.60
N THR A 110 11.84 5.50 1.71
CA THR A 110 10.47 6.04 1.71
C THR A 110 9.44 4.93 1.49
N THR A 111 9.70 4.03 0.55
CA THR A 111 8.83 2.87 0.27
C THR A 111 8.74 1.93 1.48
N ALA A 112 9.89 1.62 2.11
CA ALA A 112 9.94 0.78 3.31
C ALA A 112 9.16 1.40 4.48
N ASN A 113 9.32 2.70 4.71
CA ASN A 113 8.58 3.42 5.76
C ASN A 113 7.07 3.42 5.50
N THR A 114 6.65 3.61 4.25
CA THR A 114 5.24 3.53 3.86
C THR A 114 4.67 2.12 4.11
N ALA A 115 5.40 1.08 3.75
CA ALA A 115 5.00 -0.30 4.01
C ALA A 115 4.87 -0.59 5.51
N LEU A 116 5.79 -0.06 6.33
CA LEU A 116 5.73 -0.19 7.79
C LEU A 116 4.49 0.48 8.37
N VAL A 117 4.16 1.71 7.95
CA VAL A 117 2.94 2.43 8.38
C VAL A 117 1.69 1.66 8.01
N ASN A 118 1.61 1.15 6.77
CA ASN A 118 0.46 0.35 6.31
C ASN A 118 0.30 -0.94 7.12
N SER A 119 1.41 -1.62 7.44
CA SER A 119 1.42 -2.82 8.29
C SER A 119 0.91 -2.53 9.69
N THR A 120 1.37 -1.44 10.32
CA THR A 120 0.92 -1.00 11.64
C THR A 120 -0.58 -0.70 11.65
N THR A 121 -1.08 -0.04 10.62
CA THR A 121 -2.51 0.25 10.46
C THR A 121 -3.34 -1.04 10.33
N ALA A 122 -2.87 -2.00 9.53
CA ALA A 122 -3.54 -3.29 9.37
C ALA A 122 -3.61 -4.08 10.68
N ILE A 123 -2.53 -4.09 11.47
CA ILE A 123 -2.48 -4.72 12.80
C ILE A 123 -3.49 -4.05 13.74
N SER A 124 -3.55 -2.72 13.77
CA SER A 124 -4.51 -1.98 14.60
C SER A 124 -5.96 -2.33 14.24
N THR A 125 -6.27 -2.38 12.95
CA THR A 125 -7.60 -2.77 12.45
C THR A 125 -7.96 -4.20 12.85
N ALA A 126 -7.04 -5.15 12.72
CA ALA A 126 -7.23 -6.54 13.11
C ALA A 126 -7.49 -6.67 14.62
N ASN A 127 -6.73 -5.96 15.45
CA ASN A 127 -6.94 -5.93 16.91
C ASN A 127 -8.31 -5.36 17.28
N GLY A 128 -8.78 -4.33 16.60
CA GLY A 128 -10.13 -3.79 16.75
C GLY A 128 -11.22 -4.82 16.42
N ALA A 129 -11.06 -5.57 15.35
CA ALA A 129 -11.97 -6.64 14.96
C ALA A 129 -12.02 -7.76 16.00
N VAL A 130 -10.86 -8.17 16.52
CA VAL A 130 -10.78 -9.18 17.62
C VAL A 130 -11.51 -8.69 18.87
N SER A 131 -11.32 -7.44 19.26
CA SER A 131 -12.03 -6.84 20.41
C SER A 131 -13.54 -6.86 20.22
N THR A 132 -14.02 -6.49 19.03
CA THR A 132 -15.45 -6.54 18.68
C THR A 132 -16.01 -7.97 18.74
N ALA A 133 -15.28 -8.95 18.22
CA ALA A 133 -15.68 -10.36 18.27
C ALA A 133 -15.76 -10.88 19.69
N ASN A 134 -14.81 -10.52 20.56
CA ASN A 134 -14.82 -10.89 21.97
C ASN A 134 -16.04 -10.31 22.70
N THR A 135 -16.38 -9.05 22.44
CA THR A 135 -17.59 -8.42 22.99
C THR A 135 -18.86 -9.12 22.53
N ALA A 136 -18.96 -9.46 21.24
CA ALA A 136 -20.09 -10.20 20.71
C ALA A 136 -20.25 -11.60 21.38
N SER A 137 -19.15 -12.31 21.59
CA SER A 137 -19.11 -13.59 22.27
C SER A 137 -19.59 -13.49 23.73
N ALA A 138 -19.15 -12.46 24.45
CA ALA A 138 -19.61 -12.21 25.82
C ALA A 138 -21.12 -11.92 25.88
N ASN A 139 -21.63 -11.09 24.96
CA ASN A 139 -23.04 -10.78 24.86
C ASN A 139 -23.90 -12.04 24.54
N ALA A 140 -23.42 -12.88 23.64
CA ALA A 140 -24.08 -14.14 23.32
C ALA A 140 -24.15 -15.08 24.56
N SER A 141 -23.07 -15.17 25.32
CA SER A 141 -23.03 -15.97 26.56
C SER A 141 -24.02 -15.45 27.61
N ALA A 142 -24.12 -14.12 27.76
CA ALA A 142 -25.10 -13.49 28.66
C ALA A 142 -26.54 -13.76 28.22
N ALA A 143 -26.81 -13.72 26.91
CA ALA A 143 -28.14 -14.02 26.36
C ALA A 143 -28.55 -15.49 26.60
N VAL A 144 -27.63 -16.44 26.44
CA VAL A 144 -27.84 -17.87 26.76
C VAL A 144 -28.16 -18.06 28.25
N SER A 145 -27.42 -17.39 29.14
CA SER A 145 -27.70 -17.44 30.59
C SER A 145 -29.08 -16.90 30.91
N THR A 146 -29.49 -15.78 30.33
CA THR A 146 -30.84 -15.22 30.51
C THR A 146 -31.94 -16.17 30.01
N ALA A 147 -31.75 -16.79 28.86
CA ALA A 147 -32.68 -17.76 28.28
C ALA A 147 -32.83 -19.00 29.17
N ASN A 148 -31.74 -19.52 29.73
CA ASN A 148 -31.76 -20.64 30.65
C ASN A 148 -32.50 -20.30 31.94
N THR A 149 -32.33 -19.09 32.49
CA THR A 149 -33.07 -18.60 33.65
C THR A 149 -34.58 -18.50 33.35
N ALA A 150 -34.96 -17.97 32.21
CA ALA A 150 -36.36 -17.88 31.77
C ALA A 150 -37.01 -19.28 31.63
N SER A 151 -36.28 -20.23 31.05
CA SER A 151 -36.70 -21.61 30.90
C SER A 151 -36.94 -22.30 32.28
N SER A 152 -36.04 -22.07 33.24
CA SER A 152 -36.18 -22.57 34.58
C SER A 152 -37.40 -21.98 35.29
N ASN A 153 -37.63 -20.68 35.16
CA ASN A 153 -38.79 -19.99 35.72
C ASN A 153 -40.11 -20.50 35.12
N ALA A 154 -40.14 -20.72 33.80
CA ALA A 154 -41.30 -21.28 33.11
C ALA A 154 -41.62 -22.70 33.63
N SER A 155 -40.59 -23.54 33.80
CA SER A 155 -40.75 -24.89 34.35
C SER A 155 -41.31 -24.89 35.78
N ALA A 156 -40.83 -23.97 36.64
CA ALA A 156 -41.36 -23.79 37.99
C ALA A 156 -42.83 -23.33 37.99
N ALA A 157 -43.19 -22.40 37.09
CA ALA A 157 -44.57 -21.94 36.93
C ALA A 157 -45.50 -23.06 36.48
N VAL A 158 -45.10 -23.92 35.55
CA VAL A 158 -45.87 -25.10 35.13
C VAL A 158 -46.06 -26.07 36.30
N SER A 159 -45.04 -26.34 37.11
CA SER A 159 -45.11 -27.16 38.27
C SER A 159 -46.12 -26.61 39.30
N THR A 160 -46.09 -25.33 39.58
CA THR A 160 -47.02 -24.63 40.45
C THR A 160 -48.44 -24.71 39.94
N ALA A 161 -48.69 -24.50 38.63
CA ALA A 161 -50.02 -24.65 38.04
C ALA A 161 -50.58 -26.09 38.12
N ASN A 162 -49.73 -27.10 37.90
CA ASN A 162 -50.13 -28.52 38.05
C ASN A 162 -50.50 -28.85 39.49
N THR A 163 -49.75 -28.31 40.45
CA THR A 163 -50.08 -28.50 41.87
C THR A 163 -51.41 -27.86 42.23
N ALA A 164 -51.67 -26.65 41.78
CA ALA A 164 -52.94 -25.93 41.97
C ALA A 164 -54.12 -26.69 41.34
N SER A 165 -53.96 -27.23 40.17
CA SER A 165 -54.96 -28.03 39.45
C SER A 165 -55.31 -29.35 40.26
N SER A 166 -54.29 -30.01 40.76
CA SER A 166 -54.43 -31.19 41.56
C SER A 166 -55.19 -30.89 42.86
N THR A 167 -54.84 -29.78 43.51
CA THR A 167 -55.50 -29.32 44.74
C THR A 167 -57.01 -29.01 44.51
N ALA A 168 -57.29 -28.30 43.39
CA ALA A 168 -58.65 -27.96 42.98
C ALA A 168 -59.49 -29.23 42.70
N SER A 169 -58.88 -30.22 42.02
CA SER A 169 -59.55 -31.52 41.75
C SER A 169 -59.89 -32.29 43.06
N ALA A 170 -58.97 -32.30 43.98
CA ALA A 170 -59.21 -32.93 45.32
C ALA A 170 -60.30 -32.21 46.07
N ALA A 171 -60.35 -30.86 46.02
CA ALA A 171 -61.44 -30.12 46.70
C ALA A 171 -62.84 -30.42 46.10
N VAL A 172 -62.92 -30.54 44.74
CA VAL A 172 -64.16 -30.94 44.07
C VAL A 172 -64.63 -32.33 44.48
N ILE A 173 -63.68 -33.27 44.54
CA ILE A 173 -64.01 -34.63 45.00
C ILE A 173 -64.57 -34.62 46.46
N THR A 174 -63.91 -33.89 47.35
CA THR A 174 -64.33 -33.74 48.75
C THR A 174 -65.71 -33.12 48.86
N ALA A 175 -66.00 -32.05 48.10
CA ALA A 175 -67.30 -31.42 48.07
C ALA A 175 -68.40 -32.34 47.56
N ASN A 176 -68.11 -33.12 46.53
CA ASN A 176 -69.08 -34.07 45.98
C ASN A 176 -69.34 -35.21 46.95
N THR A 177 -68.34 -35.65 47.69
CA THR A 177 -68.52 -36.69 48.71
C THR A 177 -69.34 -36.22 49.93
N ALA A 178 -69.21 -34.94 50.28
CA ALA A 178 -69.98 -34.32 51.38
C ALA A 178 -71.45 -34.03 51.06
N ALA A 179 -71.78 -34.02 49.75
CA ALA A 179 -73.14 -33.76 49.28
C ALA A 179 -73.97 -35.05 49.00
N ALA A 180 -73.38 -36.22 49.14
CA ALA A 180 -74.02 -37.52 48.98
C ALA A 180 -74.40 -38.13 50.34
#